data_31248a05c8d2ef87c95c0eed6e111374
#
_entry.id   31248a05c8d2ef87c95c0eed6e111374
#
_cell.length_a   1.000
_cell.length_b   1.000
_cell.length_c   1.000
_cell.angle_alpha   90.00
_cell.angle_beta   90.00
_cell.angle_gamma   90.00
#
_symmetry.space_group_name_H-M   'P 1'
#
loop_
_entity.id
_entity.type
_entity.pdbx_description
1 polymer ?
#
loop_
_entity_poly.entity_id
_entity_poly.type
_entity_poly.pdbx_seq_one_letter_code
_entity_poly.pdbx_strand_id
1 'polypeptide(L)'
;MSKLSFMKKLIATSVLAASVVSFSNAAETKYVIATASTGGTYYPVGVGIATIASLKLAKDHKTTFSAITSAGSNENVDMLDKGEVNFAILQGLFGSMAWQGKAKYDGQPKKNLRSISMLWQNVEQFTIRNDFAKTGNINDLKNLYGERFSIGGRSSGSRVSAEIIMESLGIDYNKMDVQYLGYSPSSTALQDGKIDGMNTPSGPPTSAVTNAFASLGNDKIKVLDFSADDLKKINDNYPVWTPFNIKTGTYPGQTKDINTIAQPNLLVVTKDTPEEIVYLLTKTIYENLPFLNTVHKATKAMSLQKAIDGLPMPLHAGAAKYYKEQGIKIPASLIE
;
A
#
# COMPACT_ATOMS: atom_id res chain seq x y z
N MET A 1 -90.28 -30.26 -38.73
CA MET A 1 -90.23 -29.81 -37.32
C MET A 1 -88.91 -30.34 -36.72
N SER A 2 -88.00 -29.44 -36.41
CA SER A 2 -86.63 -29.58 -36.03
C SER A 2 -86.36 -30.20 -34.70
N LYS A 3 -85.36 -30.96 -34.53
CA LYS A 3 -84.65 -31.09 -33.24
C LYS A 3 -83.15 -30.96 -33.47
N LEU A 4 -82.62 -29.84 -33.06
CA LEU A 4 -81.26 -29.52 -32.99
C LEU A 4 -80.58 -30.35 -31.92
N SER A 5 -79.52 -31.11 -32.29
CA SER A 5 -78.69 -31.82 -31.34
C SER A 5 -77.45 -30.95 -31.06
N PHE A 6 -77.27 -30.60 -29.79
CA PHE A 6 -76.19 -29.78 -29.26
C PHE A 6 -74.99 -30.69 -28.93
N MET A 7 -73.99 -30.67 -29.79
CA MET A 7 -72.72 -31.36 -29.52
C MET A 7 -71.73 -30.40 -28.84
N LYS A 8 -71.52 -30.58 -27.55
CA LYS A 8 -70.51 -29.88 -26.76
C LYS A 8 -69.11 -30.42 -27.14
N LYS A 9 -68.30 -29.63 -27.83
CA LYS A 9 -66.88 -29.90 -27.97
C LYS A 9 -66.15 -29.37 -26.75
N LEU A 10 -65.56 -30.29 -25.97
CA LEU A 10 -64.59 -29.99 -24.92
C LEU A 10 -63.27 -29.62 -25.55
N ILE A 11 -62.89 -28.37 -25.49
CA ILE A 11 -61.55 -27.94 -25.88
C ILE A 11 -60.69 -28.03 -24.60
N ALA A 12 -59.82 -29.04 -24.57
CA ALA A 12 -58.79 -29.14 -23.52
C ALA A 12 -57.63 -28.17 -23.87
N THR A 13 -57.59 -27.05 -23.17
CA THR A 13 -56.49 -26.08 -23.27
C THR A 13 -55.35 -26.57 -22.41
N SER A 14 -54.34 -27.19 -23.04
CA SER A 14 -53.07 -27.54 -22.40
C SER A 14 -52.24 -26.26 -22.20
N VAL A 15 -52.21 -25.73 -20.98
CA VAL A 15 -51.31 -24.66 -20.59
C VAL A 15 -49.92 -25.26 -20.43
N LEU A 16 -49.09 -25.10 -21.45
CA LEU A 16 -47.65 -25.42 -21.39
C LEU A 16 -47.00 -24.33 -20.53
N ALA A 17 -46.77 -24.60 -19.24
CA ALA A 17 -45.96 -23.74 -18.38
C ALA A 17 -44.50 -23.79 -18.85
N ALA A 18 -44.13 -22.87 -19.72
CA ALA A 18 -42.71 -22.63 -20.07
C ALA A 18 -42.04 -22.01 -18.82
N SER A 19 -41.33 -22.86 -18.08
CA SER A 19 -40.43 -22.40 -17.02
C SER A 19 -39.28 -21.60 -17.72
N VAL A 20 -39.41 -20.29 -17.74
CA VAL A 20 -38.33 -19.39 -18.11
C VAL A 20 -37.28 -19.50 -17.00
N VAL A 21 -36.31 -20.36 -17.21
CA VAL A 21 -35.07 -20.35 -16.41
C VAL A 21 -34.39 -19.04 -16.74
N SER A 22 -34.66 -18.02 -15.93
CA SER A 22 -33.89 -16.78 -15.96
C SER A 22 -32.48 -17.12 -15.53
N PHE A 23 -31.56 -17.29 -16.49
CA PHE A 23 -30.15 -17.23 -16.21
C PHE A 23 -29.87 -15.80 -15.76
N SER A 24 -29.91 -15.60 -14.45
CA SER A 24 -29.39 -14.39 -13.83
C SER A 24 -27.90 -14.34 -14.19
N ASN A 25 -27.57 -13.59 -15.21
CA ASN A 25 -26.20 -13.21 -15.48
C ASN A 25 -25.81 -12.27 -14.33
N ALA A 26 -25.33 -12.83 -13.21
CA ALA A 26 -24.81 -12.02 -12.11
C ALA A 26 -23.77 -11.06 -12.70
N ALA A 27 -24.01 -9.76 -12.52
CA ALA A 27 -23.11 -8.72 -13.04
C ALA A 27 -21.71 -8.93 -12.46
N GLU A 28 -20.69 -8.66 -13.28
CA GLU A 28 -19.31 -8.68 -12.83
C GLU A 28 -19.10 -7.60 -11.74
N THR A 29 -18.56 -8.01 -10.60
CA THR A 29 -18.22 -7.09 -9.51
C THR A 29 -16.78 -6.61 -9.69
N LYS A 30 -16.60 -5.30 -9.64
CA LYS A 30 -15.28 -4.66 -9.84
C LYS A 30 -14.79 -4.04 -8.53
N TYR A 31 -13.57 -4.39 -8.15
CA TYR A 31 -12.91 -3.84 -6.96
C TYR A 31 -11.69 -2.99 -7.35
N VAL A 32 -11.46 -1.93 -6.60
CA VAL A 32 -10.37 -0.98 -6.84
C VAL A 32 -9.43 -0.98 -5.66
N ILE A 33 -8.12 -1.05 -5.95
CA ILE A 33 -7.03 -0.96 -4.96
C ILE A 33 -6.34 0.40 -5.13
N ALA A 34 -6.41 1.26 -4.12
CA ALA A 34 -5.62 2.49 -4.09
C ALA A 34 -4.16 2.18 -3.74
N THR A 35 -3.24 2.77 -4.47
CA THR A 35 -1.80 2.55 -4.34
C THR A 35 -1.06 3.83 -3.96
N ALA A 36 -0.13 4.32 -4.79
CA ALA A 36 0.54 5.60 -4.63
C ALA A 36 1.23 6.03 -5.94
N SER A 37 2.24 6.89 -5.84
CA SER A 37 3.07 7.37 -6.95
C SER A 37 3.75 6.22 -7.72
N THR A 38 3.83 6.34 -9.04
CA THR A 38 4.40 5.31 -9.96
C THR A 38 5.88 5.00 -9.72
N GLY A 39 6.65 5.93 -9.16
CA GLY A 39 8.08 5.73 -8.85
C GLY A 39 8.37 4.90 -7.60
N GLY A 40 7.31 4.48 -6.86
CA GLY A 40 7.40 3.66 -5.65
C GLY A 40 6.98 2.21 -5.88
N THR A 41 6.91 1.44 -4.79
CA THR A 41 6.60 0.00 -4.82
C THR A 41 5.09 -0.28 -4.77
N TYR A 42 4.26 0.62 -4.20
CA TYR A 42 2.81 0.39 -4.06
C TYR A 42 2.14 0.15 -5.40
N TYR A 43 2.43 1.01 -6.40
CA TYR A 43 1.75 0.93 -7.69
C TYR A 43 2.03 -0.38 -8.43
N PRO A 44 3.28 -0.77 -8.73
CA PRO A 44 3.53 -2.02 -9.45
C PRO A 44 3.03 -3.25 -8.69
N VAL A 45 3.16 -3.31 -7.36
CA VAL A 45 2.67 -4.45 -6.57
C VAL A 45 1.15 -4.46 -6.51
N GLY A 46 0.49 -3.30 -6.33
CA GLY A 46 -0.97 -3.20 -6.40
C GLY A 46 -1.53 -3.66 -7.75
N VAL A 47 -0.87 -3.27 -8.86
CA VAL A 47 -1.21 -3.78 -10.21
C VAL A 47 -1.02 -5.29 -10.28
N GLY A 48 0.08 -5.82 -9.74
CA GLY A 48 0.34 -7.27 -9.68
C GLY A 48 -0.74 -8.03 -8.90
N ILE A 49 -1.12 -7.53 -7.73
CA ILE A 49 -2.22 -8.11 -6.92
C ILE A 49 -3.54 -8.07 -7.69
N ALA A 50 -3.90 -6.92 -8.28
CA ALA A 50 -5.12 -6.77 -9.06
C ALA A 50 -5.15 -7.71 -10.27
N THR A 51 -4.02 -7.85 -10.96
CA THR A 51 -3.88 -8.74 -12.13
C THR A 51 -4.09 -10.19 -11.75
N ILE A 52 -3.36 -10.69 -10.73
CA ILE A 52 -3.49 -12.11 -10.36
C ILE A 52 -4.85 -12.41 -9.74
N ALA A 53 -5.42 -11.47 -8.95
CA ALA A 53 -6.76 -11.62 -8.41
C ALA A 53 -7.82 -11.69 -9.53
N SER A 54 -7.76 -10.81 -10.53
CA SER A 54 -8.66 -10.85 -11.67
C SER A 54 -8.51 -12.14 -12.47
N LEU A 55 -7.28 -12.58 -12.76
CA LEU A 55 -7.03 -13.83 -13.48
C LEU A 55 -7.64 -15.07 -12.79
N LYS A 56 -7.59 -15.08 -11.46
CA LYS A 56 -8.08 -16.22 -10.66
C LYS A 56 -9.58 -16.16 -10.34
N LEU A 57 -10.15 -14.96 -10.21
CA LEU A 57 -11.50 -14.80 -9.67
C LEU A 57 -12.55 -14.38 -10.71
N ALA A 58 -12.15 -13.87 -11.89
CA ALA A 58 -13.10 -13.40 -12.88
C ALA A 58 -14.05 -14.49 -13.38
N LYS A 59 -13.52 -15.68 -13.67
CA LYS A 59 -14.32 -16.77 -14.25
C LYS A 59 -15.33 -17.35 -13.27
N ASP A 60 -14.86 -17.75 -12.10
CA ASP A 60 -15.66 -18.55 -11.16
C ASP A 60 -16.44 -17.68 -10.17
N HIS A 61 -15.92 -16.49 -9.84
CA HIS A 61 -16.55 -15.56 -8.89
C HIS A 61 -17.07 -14.27 -9.55
N LYS A 62 -16.95 -14.12 -10.89
CA LYS A 62 -17.35 -12.91 -11.63
C LYS A 62 -16.80 -11.62 -10.98
N THR A 63 -15.57 -11.68 -10.50
CA THR A 63 -14.94 -10.62 -9.73
C THR A 63 -13.62 -10.21 -10.39
N THR A 64 -13.46 -8.91 -10.62
CA THR A 64 -12.23 -8.33 -11.16
C THR A 64 -11.69 -7.24 -10.24
N PHE A 65 -10.39 -7.00 -10.35
CA PHE A 65 -9.67 -6.01 -9.57
C PHE A 65 -8.89 -5.08 -10.49
N SER A 66 -8.81 -3.82 -10.12
CA SER A 66 -7.93 -2.84 -10.75
C SER A 66 -7.13 -2.11 -9.68
N ALA A 67 -6.00 -1.53 -10.06
CA ALA A 67 -5.20 -0.69 -9.19
C ALA A 67 -5.12 0.73 -9.75
N ILE A 68 -5.22 1.72 -8.88
CA ILE A 68 -5.11 3.12 -9.26
C ILE A 68 -3.98 3.81 -8.50
N THR A 69 -3.40 4.82 -9.13
CA THR A 69 -2.46 5.74 -8.45
C THR A 69 -3.20 6.67 -7.50
N SER A 70 -2.50 7.10 -6.47
CA SER A 70 -2.93 8.15 -5.53
C SER A 70 -1.72 8.91 -5.01
N ALA A 71 -1.93 9.86 -4.12
CA ALA A 71 -0.82 10.48 -3.38
C ALA A 71 -0.21 9.52 -2.34
N GLY A 72 -0.90 8.45 -1.95
CA GLY A 72 -0.45 7.44 -0.99
C GLY A 72 -1.29 7.39 0.30
N SER A 73 -0.70 6.89 1.38
CA SER A 73 -1.42 6.44 2.59
C SER A 73 -2.44 7.42 3.15
N ASN A 74 -2.13 8.71 3.16
CA ASN A 74 -3.01 9.74 3.69
C ASN A 74 -4.29 9.90 2.86
N GLU A 75 -4.16 9.96 1.53
CA GLU A 75 -5.29 10.01 0.61
C GLU A 75 -6.05 8.67 0.59
N ASN A 76 -5.32 7.55 0.66
CA ASN A 76 -5.91 6.21 0.62
C ASN A 76 -6.88 5.94 1.77
N VAL A 77 -6.60 6.43 2.98
CA VAL A 77 -7.55 6.35 4.10
C VAL A 77 -8.81 7.15 3.80
N ASP A 78 -8.68 8.35 3.24
CA ASP A 78 -9.83 9.20 2.88
C ASP A 78 -10.68 8.53 1.78
N MET A 79 -10.05 7.92 0.78
CA MET A 79 -10.74 7.21 -0.31
C MET A 79 -11.50 5.97 0.19
N LEU A 80 -10.91 5.20 1.12
CA LEU A 80 -11.60 4.08 1.77
C LEU A 80 -12.80 4.55 2.60
N ASP A 81 -12.62 5.61 3.37
CA ASP A 81 -13.66 6.16 4.25
C ASP A 81 -14.87 6.69 3.45
N LYS A 82 -14.63 7.23 2.26
CA LYS A 82 -15.66 7.71 1.33
C LYS A 82 -16.23 6.64 0.41
N GLY A 83 -15.67 5.42 0.43
CA GLY A 83 -16.05 4.35 -0.48
C GLY A 83 -15.66 4.57 -1.94
N GLU A 84 -14.69 5.44 -2.20
CA GLU A 84 -14.15 5.71 -3.55
C GLU A 84 -13.29 4.54 -4.05
N VAL A 85 -12.72 3.76 -3.13
CA VAL A 85 -12.00 2.52 -3.37
C VAL A 85 -12.41 1.45 -2.37
N ASN A 86 -12.15 0.20 -2.70
CA ASN A 86 -12.52 -0.93 -1.85
C ASN A 86 -11.34 -1.40 -0.98
N PHE A 87 -10.13 -1.34 -1.52
CA PHE A 87 -8.89 -1.77 -0.89
C PHE A 87 -7.84 -0.66 -1.02
N ALA A 88 -6.89 -0.64 -0.10
CA ALA A 88 -5.78 0.31 -0.19
C ALA A 88 -4.49 -0.25 0.42
N ILE A 89 -3.35 0.25 -0.06
CA ILE A 89 -2.05 0.00 0.57
C ILE A 89 -1.72 1.21 1.45
N LEU A 90 -1.39 0.96 2.72
CA LEU A 90 -1.06 1.98 3.72
C LEU A 90 0.29 1.69 4.38
N GLN A 91 0.98 2.74 4.81
CA GLN A 91 2.03 2.63 5.83
C GLN A 91 1.40 2.26 7.18
N GLY A 92 2.09 1.47 7.99
CA GLY A 92 1.67 1.08 9.34
C GLY A 92 1.39 2.28 10.24
N LEU A 93 2.20 3.33 10.13
CA LEU A 93 1.99 4.62 10.79
C LEU A 93 0.57 5.17 10.55
N PHE A 94 0.13 5.20 9.29
CA PHE A 94 -1.20 5.72 8.93
C PHE A 94 -2.32 4.81 9.38
N GLY A 95 -2.14 3.51 9.29
CA GLY A 95 -3.09 2.55 9.84
C GLY A 95 -3.28 2.76 11.34
N SER A 96 -2.17 2.94 12.07
CA SER A 96 -2.16 3.22 13.51
C SER A 96 -2.84 4.56 13.84
N MET A 97 -2.46 5.64 13.17
CA MET A 97 -3.04 6.97 13.39
C MET A 97 -4.54 6.99 13.12
N ALA A 98 -4.97 6.45 12.00
CA ALA A 98 -6.37 6.39 11.61
C ALA A 98 -7.20 5.57 12.61
N TRP A 99 -6.72 4.41 13.00
CA TRP A 99 -7.38 3.53 13.95
C TRP A 99 -7.50 4.13 15.36
N GLN A 100 -6.44 4.82 15.81
CA GLN A 100 -6.39 5.43 17.14
C GLN A 100 -7.05 6.82 17.19
N GLY A 101 -7.36 7.44 16.05
CA GLY A 101 -7.86 8.81 15.99
C GLY A 101 -6.80 9.82 16.43
N LYS A 102 -5.57 9.67 15.91
CA LYS A 102 -4.43 10.56 16.23
C LYS A 102 -4.04 11.40 15.02
N ALA A 103 -3.28 12.48 15.27
CA ALA A 103 -2.80 13.43 14.26
C ALA A 103 -3.96 13.98 13.42
N LYS A 104 -3.93 13.83 12.11
CA LYS A 104 -5.00 14.27 11.19
C LYS A 104 -6.40 13.70 11.58
N TYR A 105 -6.45 12.54 12.23
CA TYR A 105 -7.69 11.86 12.61
C TYR A 105 -8.10 12.13 14.06
N ASP A 106 -7.56 13.18 14.67
CA ASP A 106 -7.85 13.52 16.08
C ASP A 106 -9.36 13.67 16.32
N GLY A 107 -9.85 12.97 17.33
CA GLY A 107 -11.29 12.90 17.63
C GLY A 107 -12.15 12.13 16.62
N GLN A 108 -11.57 11.59 15.53
CA GLN A 108 -12.29 10.90 14.45
C GLN A 108 -11.63 9.56 14.09
N PRO A 109 -11.55 8.59 15.02
CA PRO A 109 -10.93 7.29 14.76
C PRO A 109 -11.68 6.51 13.67
N LYS A 110 -10.95 5.94 12.72
CA LYS A 110 -11.49 5.18 11.59
C LYS A 110 -11.68 3.71 11.97
N LYS A 111 -12.62 3.43 12.88
CA LYS A 111 -12.89 2.07 13.42
C LYS A 111 -13.54 1.12 12.43
N ASN A 112 -13.92 1.57 11.24
CA ASN A 112 -14.39 0.75 10.14
C ASN A 112 -13.26 0.09 9.33
N LEU A 113 -12.00 0.52 9.48
CA LEU A 113 -10.86 -0.07 8.79
C LEU A 113 -10.49 -1.44 9.38
N ARG A 114 -10.02 -2.34 8.51
CA ARG A 114 -9.50 -3.67 8.87
C ARG A 114 -8.22 -3.96 8.11
N SER A 115 -7.30 -4.61 8.79
CA SER A 115 -6.11 -5.16 8.15
C SER A 115 -6.45 -6.43 7.37
N ILE A 116 -5.84 -6.58 6.19
CA ILE A 116 -5.80 -7.87 5.48
C ILE A 116 -4.46 -8.53 5.72
N SER A 117 -3.37 -7.82 5.45
CA SER A 117 -2.02 -8.36 5.51
C SER A 117 -0.96 -7.29 5.71
N MET A 118 0.11 -7.64 6.41
CA MET A 118 1.41 -7.00 6.22
C MET A 118 1.99 -7.50 4.89
N LEU A 119 2.46 -6.59 4.05
CA LEU A 119 2.97 -6.91 2.71
C LEU A 119 4.51 -6.98 2.72
N TRP A 120 5.17 -5.83 2.75
CA TRP A 120 6.64 -5.69 2.85
C TRP A 120 6.99 -4.46 3.66
N GLN A 121 8.27 -4.29 3.98
CA GLN A 121 8.74 -3.13 4.74
C GLN A 121 8.79 -1.87 3.87
N ASN A 122 8.21 -0.79 4.36
CA ASN A 122 8.33 0.56 3.82
C ASN A 122 9.58 1.20 4.39
N VAL A 123 10.63 1.23 3.58
CA VAL A 123 11.98 1.59 3.98
C VAL A 123 12.22 3.06 3.71
N GLU A 124 12.63 3.82 4.71
CA GLU A 124 12.93 5.25 4.57
C GLU A 124 14.20 5.44 3.73
N GLN A 125 14.13 6.35 2.76
CA GLN A 125 15.21 6.61 1.80
C GLN A 125 15.33 8.11 1.54
N PHE A 126 16.01 8.79 2.44
CA PHE A 126 16.40 10.19 2.29
C PHE A 126 17.62 10.28 1.40
N THR A 127 17.43 10.67 0.15
CA THR A 127 18.49 10.79 -0.86
C THR A 127 18.85 12.26 -1.03
N ILE A 128 20.13 12.61 -0.88
CA ILE A 128 20.62 13.99 -1.03
C ILE A 128 21.85 14.05 -1.95
N ARG A 129 22.17 15.25 -2.45
CA ARG A 129 23.44 15.49 -3.13
C ARG A 129 24.60 15.37 -2.17
N ASN A 130 25.71 14.77 -2.64
CA ASN A 130 26.91 14.53 -1.84
C ASN A 130 27.55 15.83 -1.30
N ASP A 131 27.33 16.97 -1.94
CA ASP A 131 27.75 18.27 -1.45
C ASP A 131 27.25 18.59 -0.04
N PHE A 132 26.08 18.06 0.31
CA PHE A 132 25.44 18.23 1.62
C PHE A 132 25.65 17.02 2.55
N ALA A 133 26.12 15.88 2.06
CA ALA A 133 26.32 14.66 2.82
C ALA A 133 27.70 14.63 3.50
N LYS A 134 27.86 15.36 4.61
CA LYS A 134 29.14 15.49 5.32
C LYS A 134 29.51 14.24 6.11
N THR A 135 28.55 13.66 6.82
CA THR A 135 28.71 12.44 7.63
C THR A 135 28.09 11.20 6.98
N GLY A 136 27.10 11.40 6.12
CA GLY A 136 26.27 10.35 5.53
C GLY A 136 25.12 9.90 6.43
N ASN A 137 24.96 10.50 7.61
CA ASN A 137 23.86 10.25 8.53
C ASN A 137 22.67 11.19 8.23
N ILE A 138 21.46 10.79 8.65
CA ILE A 138 20.21 11.55 8.47
C ILE A 138 20.31 12.99 8.98
N ASN A 139 21.13 13.26 9.98
CA ASN A 139 21.36 14.60 10.51
C ASN A 139 22.02 15.57 9.50
N ASP A 140 22.59 15.06 8.41
CA ASP A 140 23.10 15.88 7.30
C ASP A 140 21.99 16.66 6.57
N LEU A 141 20.71 16.32 6.78
CA LEU A 141 19.58 17.13 6.30
C LEU A 141 19.62 18.56 6.82
N LYS A 142 20.26 18.85 7.95
CA LYS A 142 20.50 20.22 8.45
C LYS A 142 21.35 21.07 7.52
N ASN A 143 22.19 20.44 6.68
CA ASN A 143 23.00 21.12 5.67
C ASN A 143 22.15 21.59 4.47
N LEU A 144 20.89 21.15 4.37
CA LEU A 144 19.94 21.58 3.34
C LEU A 144 19.08 22.78 3.76
N TYR A 145 19.38 23.44 4.88
CA TYR A 145 18.65 24.68 5.25
C TYR A 145 18.90 25.77 4.20
N GLY A 146 17.80 26.30 3.62
CA GLY A 146 17.82 27.21 2.48
C GLY A 146 17.78 26.52 1.11
N GLU A 147 18.00 25.21 1.03
CA GLU A 147 18.04 24.45 -0.21
C GLU A 147 16.71 23.70 -0.47
N ARG A 148 16.52 23.26 -1.71
CA ARG A 148 15.26 22.64 -2.17
C ARG A 148 15.23 21.15 -1.87
N PHE A 149 14.24 20.75 -1.08
CA PHE A 149 14.05 19.36 -0.67
C PHE A 149 12.63 18.87 -0.96
N SER A 150 12.51 17.75 -1.70
CA SER A 150 11.21 17.11 -1.93
C SER A 150 10.87 16.18 -0.77
N ILE A 151 9.87 16.59 0.04
CA ILE A 151 9.41 15.86 1.23
C ILE A 151 8.35 14.79 0.92
N GLY A 152 7.85 14.73 -0.34
CA GLY A 152 6.73 13.91 -0.77
C GLY A 152 5.51 14.74 -1.17
N GLY A 153 4.55 14.13 -1.85
CA GLY A 153 3.32 14.81 -2.27
C GLY A 153 2.48 15.33 -1.09
N ARG A 154 1.71 16.42 -1.28
CA ARG A 154 0.95 17.09 -0.20
C ARG A 154 0.06 16.15 0.62
N SER A 155 -0.63 15.20 -0.03
CA SER A 155 -1.53 14.23 0.63
C SER A 155 -0.88 12.84 0.78
N SER A 156 0.48 12.76 0.74
CA SER A 156 1.19 11.49 0.83
C SER A 156 1.51 11.09 2.27
N GLY A 157 1.67 9.79 2.46
CA GLY A 157 2.24 9.23 3.69
C GLY A 157 3.72 9.56 3.84
N SER A 158 4.47 9.66 2.72
CA SER A 158 5.89 10.01 2.72
C SER A 158 6.16 11.40 3.31
N ARG A 159 5.30 12.37 3.02
CA ARG A 159 5.41 13.71 3.62
C ARG A 159 5.30 13.64 5.14
N VAL A 160 4.25 13.00 5.64
CA VAL A 160 4.00 12.95 7.09
C VAL A 160 5.06 12.12 7.82
N SER A 161 5.52 10.99 7.25
CA SER A 161 6.61 10.24 7.86
C SER A 161 7.91 11.05 7.90
N ALA A 162 8.23 11.80 6.85
CA ALA A 162 9.40 12.67 6.82
C ALA A 162 9.31 13.80 7.85
N GLU A 163 8.15 14.48 7.98
CA GLU A 163 7.90 15.50 8.98
C GLU A 163 8.15 14.96 10.41
N ILE A 164 7.54 13.82 10.75
CA ILE A 164 7.71 13.18 12.06
C ILE A 164 9.18 12.80 12.32
N ILE A 165 9.86 12.21 11.33
CA ILE A 165 11.27 11.83 11.46
C ILE A 165 12.15 13.06 11.69
N MET A 166 11.99 14.10 10.87
CA MET A 166 12.78 15.32 10.98
C MET A 166 12.52 16.02 12.32
N GLU A 167 11.26 16.20 12.72
CA GLU A 167 10.89 16.82 14.01
C GLU A 167 11.47 16.05 15.19
N SER A 168 11.38 14.71 15.19
CA SER A 168 11.93 13.86 16.26
C SER A 168 13.46 13.99 16.38
N LEU A 169 14.15 14.34 15.29
CA LEU A 169 15.60 14.54 15.25
C LEU A 169 16.02 16.01 15.42
N GLY A 170 15.07 16.92 15.67
CA GLY A 170 15.33 18.36 15.77
C GLY A 170 15.85 18.96 14.45
N ILE A 171 15.34 18.46 13.33
CA ILE A 171 15.58 18.98 11.98
C ILE A 171 14.35 19.81 11.58
N ASP A 172 14.52 21.12 11.49
CA ASP A 172 13.44 22.04 11.13
C ASP A 172 13.30 22.10 9.61
N TYR A 173 12.41 21.30 9.06
CA TYR A 173 12.16 21.25 7.61
C TYR A 173 11.60 22.57 7.06
N ASN A 174 11.02 23.45 7.90
CA ASN A 174 10.56 24.78 7.47
C ASN A 174 11.71 25.71 7.09
N LYS A 175 12.94 25.38 7.47
CA LYS A 175 14.15 26.09 7.02
C LYS A 175 14.63 25.67 5.64
N MET A 176 14.01 24.66 5.03
CA MET A 176 14.27 24.24 3.65
C MET A 176 13.27 24.89 2.70
N ASP A 177 13.60 25.01 1.42
CA ASP A 177 12.62 25.27 0.35
C ASP A 177 11.91 23.96 0.01
N VAL A 178 10.82 23.68 0.71
CA VAL A 178 10.10 22.39 0.67
C VAL A 178 9.32 22.24 -0.62
N GLN A 179 9.62 21.20 -1.38
CA GLN A 179 8.93 20.81 -2.60
C GLN A 179 8.00 19.62 -2.33
N TYR A 180 6.78 19.68 -2.87
CA TYR A 180 5.75 18.64 -2.68
C TYR A 180 5.57 17.82 -3.95
N LEU A 181 6.51 16.93 -4.22
CA LEU A 181 6.54 16.12 -5.43
C LEU A 181 6.31 14.63 -5.12
N GLY A 182 5.69 13.90 -6.07
CA GLY A 182 5.68 12.44 -6.06
C GLY A 182 7.07 11.87 -6.41
N TYR A 183 7.25 10.55 -6.28
CA TYR A 183 8.59 9.92 -6.37
C TYR A 183 9.26 10.10 -7.74
N SER A 184 8.58 9.79 -8.85
CA SER A 184 9.17 9.99 -10.18
C SER A 184 9.48 11.46 -10.48
N PRO A 185 8.57 12.44 -10.23
CA PRO A 185 8.91 13.85 -10.35
C PRO A 185 10.06 14.30 -9.45
N SER A 186 10.17 13.78 -8.21
CA SER A 186 11.30 14.08 -7.32
C SER A 186 12.63 13.59 -7.91
N SER A 187 12.64 12.35 -8.41
CA SER A 187 13.83 11.79 -9.05
C SER A 187 14.27 12.61 -10.26
N THR A 188 13.33 12.98 -11.14
CA THR A 188 13.61 13.84 -12.30
C THR A 188 14.14 15.22 -11.87
N ALA A 189 13.50 15.85 -10.89
CA ALA A 189 13.93 17.15 -10.38
C ALA A 189 15.33 17.11 -9.75
N LEU A 190 15.68 16.01 -9.05
CA LEU A 190 17.02 15.79 -8.50
C LEU A 190 18.07 15.64 -9.62
N GLN A 191 17.75 14.88 -10.67
CA GLN A 191 18.60 14.69 -11.84
C GLN A 191 18.86 16.01 -12.58
N ASP A 192 17.80 16.83 -12.74
CA ASP A 192 17.86 18.14 -13.40
C ASP A 192 18.52 19.24 -12.53
N GLY A 193 18.90 18.97 -11.27
CA GLY A 193 19.41 19.97 -10.35
C GLY A 193 18.37 20.97 -9.85
N LYS A 194 17.08 20.66 -9.97
CA LYS A 194 15.97 21.50 -9.50
C LYS A 194 15.66 21.31 -8.02
N ILE A 195 16.15 20.22 -7.42
CA ILE A 195 16.13 19.96 -5.97
C ILE A 195 17.47 19.36 -5.54
N ASP A 196 17.77 19.44 -4.26
CA ASP A 196 19.01 19.00 -3.66
C ASP A 196 18.89 17.73 -2.83
N GLY A 197 17.65 17.31 -2.61
CA GLY A 197 17.33 16.02 -1.98
C GLY A 197 15.85 15.66 -2.08
N MET A 198 15.56 14.39 -1.76
CA MET A 198 14.22 13.84 -1.77
C MET A 198 14.03 12.76 -0.71
N ASN A 199 12.81 12.61 -0.19
CA ASN A 199 12.40 11.45 0.60
C ASN A 199 11.46 10.54 -0.21
N THR A 200 11.80 9.26 -0.31
CA THR A 200 11.07 8.27 -1.11
C THR A 200 10.92 6.94 -0.36
N PRO A 201 10.21 6.91 0.79
CA PRO A 201 10.03 5.68 1.57
C PRO A 201 9.29 4.61 0.77
N SER A 202 9.94 3.46 0.54
CA SER A 202 9.43 2.42 -0.36
C SER A 202 10.15 1.09 -0.12
N GLY A 203 9.63 -0.01 -0.66
CA GLY A 203 10.35 -1.29 -0.68
C GLY A 203 11.49 -1.26 -1.70
N PRO A 204 12.77 -1.44 -1.27
CA PRO A 204 13.91 -1.48 -2.18
C PRO A 204 13.88 -2.68 -3.15
N PRO A 205 14.40 -2.51 -4.39
CA PRO A 205 14.87 -1.27 -5.01
C PRO A 205 13.71 -0.37 -5.44
N THR A 206 13.78 0.91 -5.04
CA THR A 206 12.79 1.91 -5.42
C THR A 206 13.11 2.50 -6.79
N SER A 207 12.18 2.47 -7.73
CA SER A 207 12.46 2.89 -9.11
C SER A 207 12.96 4.34 -9.19
N ALA A 208 12.38 5.26 -8.42
CA ALA A 208 12.82 6.66 -8.37
C ALA A 208 14.27 6.79 -7.90
N VAL A 209 14.68 6.04 -6.87
CA VAL A 209 16.05 6.02 -6.35
C VAL A 209 16.99 5.36 -7.37
N THR A 210 16.57 4.23 -7.95
CA THR A 210 17.35 3.54 -9.00
C THR A 210 17.66 4.48 -10.17
N ASN A 211 16.65 5.22 -10.66
CA ASN A 211 16.81 6.16 -11.76
C ASN A 211 17.76 7.33 -11.41
N ALA A 212 17.64 7.87 -10.18
CA ALA A 212 18.55 8.91 -9.71
C ALA A 212 20.02 8.42 -9.66
N PHE A 213 20.27 7.22 -9.10
CA PHE A 213 21.61 6.62 -9.07
C PHE A 213 22.13 6.26 -10.46
N ALA A 214 21.28 5.75 -11.35
CA ALA A 214 21.67 5.44 -12.72
C ALA A 214 22.09 6.67 -13.53
N SER A 215 21.44 7.82 -13.27
CA SER A 215 21.73 9.08 -13.97
C SER A 215 22.90 9.86 -13.36
N LEU A 216 22.94 9.98 -12.03
CA LEU A 216 23.88 10.87 -11.34
C LEU A 216 25.12 10.15 -10.82
N GLY A 217 25.01 8.85 -10.50
CA GLY A 217 26.09 8.08 -9.88
C GLY A 217 26.20 8.27 -8.36
N ASN A 218 26.88 7.32 -7.73
CA ASN A 218 27.12 7.30 -6.27
C ASN A 218 28.11 8.39 -5.79
N ASP A 219 28.84 9.02 -6.70
CA ASP A 219 29.70 10.16 -6.44
C ASP A 219 28.97 11.49 -6.34
N LYS A 220 27.71 11.57 -6.80
CA LYS A 220 26.88 12.78 -6.79
C LYS A 220 25.74 12.76 -5.79
N ILE A 221 25.22 11.59 -5.44
CA ILE A 221 24.10 11.44 -4.51
C ILE A 221 24.35 10.30 -3.53
N LYS A 222 23.66 10.36 -2.40
CA LYS A 222 23.71 9.35 -1.34
C LYS A 222 22.32 9.21 -0.68
N VAL A 223 21.96 7.98 -0.34
CA VAL A 223 20.90 7.70 0.66
C VAL A 223 21.53 7.77 2.05
N LEU A 224 20.94 8.53 2.95
CA LEU A 224 21.47 8.76 4.30
C LEU A 224 21.21 7.56 5.22
N ASP A 225 22.20 7.29 6.08
CA ASP A 225 22.10 6.29 7.14
C ASP A 225 21.35 6.83 8.37
N PHE A 226 20.76 5.92 9.14
CA PHE A 226 20.22 6.16 10.47
C PHE A 226 21.04 5.41 11.52
N SER A 227 21.32 6.04 12.66
CA SER A 227 21.89 5.39 13.82
C SER A 227 20.81 4.76 14.71
N ALA A 228 21.24 3.91 15.65
CA ALA A 228 20.33 3.36 16.67
C ALA A 228 19.73 4.46 17.55
N ASP A 229 20.49 5.53 17.83
CA ASP A 229 20.01 6.68 18.62
C ASP A 229 18.97 7.49 17.84
N ASP A 230 19.14 7.66 16.52
CA ASP A 230 18.12 8.31 15.67
C ASP A 230 16.82 7.51 15.70
N LEU A 231 16.89 6.19 15.52
CA LEU A 231 15.72 5.32 15.58
C LEU A 231 15.02 5.40 16.96
N LYS A 232 15.79 5.41 18.04
CA LYS A 232 15.22 5.54 19.40
C LYS A 232 14.42 6.83 19.55
N LYS A 233 14.99 7.98 19.18
CA LYS A 233 14.33 9.29 19.25
C LYS A 233 13.04 9.35 18.43
N ILE A 234 13.06 8.76 17.22
CA ILE A 234 11.89 8.71 16.33
C ILE A 234 10.78 7.88 16.99
N ASN A 235 11.11 6.73 17.57
CA ASN A 235 10.16 5.82 18.18
C ASN A 235 9.62 6.28 19.54
N ASP A 236 10.24 7.26 20.21
CA ASP A 236 9.73 7.83 21.46
C ASP A 236 8.33 8.44 21.25
N ASN A 237 8.02 8.96 20.05
CA ASN A 237 6.72 9.52 19.70
C ASN A 237 5.80 8.52 18.99
N TYR A 238 6.34 7.73 18.05
CA TYR A 238 5.60 6.80 17.21
C TYR A 238 6.40 5.50 17.06
N PRO A 239 6.17 4.47 17.91
CA PRO A 239 6.97 3.24 17.93
C PRO A 239 6.58 2.27 16.80
N VAL A 240 6.75 2.72 15.55
CA VAL A 240 6.39 1.92 14.36
C VAL A 240 7.59 1.54 13.49
N TRP A 241 8.73 2.20 13.67
CA TRP A 241 9.92 1.92 12.86
C TRP A 241 10.82 0.87 13.50
N THR A 242 11.43 0.07 12.66
CA THR A 242 12.43 -0.95 13.00
C THR A 242 13.70 -0.73 12.19
N PRO A 243 14.87 -1.20 12.64
CA PRO A 243 16.09 -1.15 11.84
C PRO A 243 15.92 -1.91 10.52
N PHE A 244 16.47 -1.35 9.45
CA PHE A 244 16.50 -2.00 8.14
C PHE A 244 17.86 -1.76 7.46
N ASN A 245 18.32 -2.74 6.69
CA ASN A 245 19.58 -2.63 5.95
C ASN A 245 19.32 -2.85 4.46
N ILE A 246 19.56 -1.81 3.64
CA ILE A 246 19.56 -1.92 2.20
C ILE A 246 20.92 -2.45 1.76
N LYS A 247 20.93 -3.68 1.26
CA LYS A 247 22.18 -4.38 0.91
C LYS A 247 22.90 -3.69 -0.24
N THR A 248 24.23 -3.74 -0.17
CA THR A 248 25.11 -3.32 -1.25
C THR A 248 24.67 -3.92 -2.60
N GLY A 249 24.83 -3.15 -3.69
CA GLY A 249 24.38 -3.57 -5.02
C GLY A 249 22.88 -3.51 -5.25
N THR A 250 22.08 -2.99 -4.32
CA THR A 250 20.63 -2.75 -4.53
C THR A 250 20.43 -1.65 -5.56
N TYR A 251 21.23 -0.58 -5.51
CA TYR A 251 21.20 0.54 -6.46
C TYR A 251 22.46 0.59 -7.33
N PRO A 252 22.38 1.15 -8.55
CA PRO A 252 23.53 1.31 -9.42
C PRO A 252 24.69 2.03 -8.71
N GLY A 253 25.89 1.45 -8.74
CA GLY A 253 27.08 2.04 -8.12
C GLY A 253 27.13 2.01 -6.58
N GLN A 254 26.11 1.47 -5.91
CA GLN A 254 26.11 1.32 -4.45
C GLN A 254 27.15 0.27 -4.01
N THR A 255 28.16 0.70 -3.27
CA THR A 255 29.31 -0.14 -2.83
C THR A 255 29.26 -0.53 -1.37
N LYS A 256 28.32 0.02 -0.58
CA LYS A 256 28.16 -0.26 0.85
C LYS A 256 26.70 -0.50 1.18
N ASP A 257 26.47 -1.22 2.26
CA ASP A 257 25.15 -1.33 2.88
C ASP A 257 24.69 0.07 3.36
N ILE A 258 23.39 0.32 3.32
CA ILE A 258 22.79 1.53 3.87
C ILE A 258 21.95 1.11 5.07
N ASN A 259 22.30 1.61 6.25
CA ASN A 259 21.55 1.37 7.47
C ASN A 259 20.43 2.41 7.58
N THR A 260 19.20 1.97 7.55
CA THR A 260 18.04 2.85 7.60
C THR A 260 16.96 2.26 8.52
N ILE A 261 15.78 2.84 8.49
CA ILE A 261 14.62 2.42 9.27
C ILE A 261 13.46 2.07 8.34
N ALA A 262 12.59 1.21 8.80
CA ALA A 262 11.43 0.77 8.04
C ALA A 262 10.22 0.54 8.92
N GLN A 263 9.04 0.60 8.33
CA GLN A 263 7.76 0.27 8.95
C GLN A 263 6.97 -0.68 8.05
N PRO A 264 5.97 -1.43 8.56
CA PRO A 264 5.18 -2.32 7.71
C PRO A 264 4.35 -1.55 6.69
N ASN A 265 4.19 -2.11 5.49
CA ASN A 265 3.14 -1.74 4.55
C ASN A 265 1.98 -2.71 4.71
N LEU A 266 0.77 -2.20 4.71
CA LEU A 266 -0.46 -2.94 4.99
C LEU A 266 -1.35 -2.95 3.74
N LEU A 267 -1.99 -4.09 3.47
CA LEU A 267 -3.21 -4.11 2.67
C LEU A 267 -4.40 -3.97 3.62
N VAL A 268 -5.26 -3.02 3.35
CA VAL A 268 -6.40 -2.68 4.21
C VAL A 268 -7.70 -2.59 3.43
N VAL A 269 -8.81 -2.69 4.16
CA VAL A 269 -10.18 -2.75 3.64
C VAL A 269 -11.12 -2.18 4.71
N THR A 270 -12.38 -1.90 4.37
CA THR A 270 -13.42 -1.62 5.37
C THR A 270 -14.07 -2.91 5.89
N LYS A 271 -14.55 -2.91 7.13
CA LYS A 271 -15.18 -4.07 7.79
C LYS A 271 -16.40 -4.63 7.04
N ASP A 272 -17.09 -3.76 6.29
CA ASP A 272 -18.34 -4.09 5.59
C ASP A 272 -18.08 -4.74 4.21
N THR A 273 -16.82 -4.89 3.80
CA THR A 273 -16.48 -5.63 2.58
C THR A 273 -16.84 -7.10 2.74
N PRO A 274 -17.47 -7.77 1.74
CA PRO A 274 -17.87 -9.16 1.86
C PRO A 274 -16.74 -10.11 2.28
N GLU A 275 -16.98 -10.94 3.31
CA GLU A 275 -15.97 -11.85 3.87
C GLU A 275 -15.36 -12.76 2.81
N GLU A 276 -16.18 -13.30 1.91
CA GLU A 276 -15.73 -14.18 0.83
C GLU A 276 -14.70 -13.50 -0.07
N ILE A 277 -14.93 -12.25 -0.43
CA ILE A 277 -14.01 -11.50 -1.33
C ILE A 277 -12.66 -11.27 -0.67
N VAL A 278 -12.66 -10.90 0.61
CA VAL A 278 -11.41 -10.69 1.35
C VAL A 278 -10.69 -12.02 1.57
N TYR A 279 -11.41 -13.10 1.86
CA TYR A 279 -10.85 -14.44 1.93
C TYR A 279 -10.18 -14.86 0.62
N LEU A 280 -10.91 -14.73 -0.50
CA LEU A 280 -10.42 -15.09 -1.83
C LEU A 280 -9.21 -14.25 -2.26
N LEU A 281 -9.23 -12.95 -2.00
CA LEU A 281 -8.09 -12.06 -2.29
C LEU A 281 -6.87 -12.45 -1.47
N THR A 282 -7.03 -12.69 -0.15
CA THR A 282 -5.95 -13.10 0.74
C THR A 282 -5.33 -14.43 0.29
N LYS A 283 -6.16 -15.42 0.02
CA LYS A 283 -5.76 -16.72 -0.52
C LYS A 283 -4.99 -16.56 -1.85
N THR A 284 -5.56 -15.79 -2.77
CA THR A 284 -4.94 -15.56 -4.09
C THR A 284 -3.55 -14.93 -3.96
N ILE A 285 -3.37 -13.96 -3.08
CA ILE A 285 -2.07 -13.32 -2.84
C ILE A 285 -1.05 -14.36 -2.38
N TYR A 286 -1.36 -15.13 -1.34
CA TYR A 286 -0.39 -16.04 -0.71
C TYR A 286 -0.12 -17.31 -1.53
N GLU A 287 -1.08 -17.79 -2.31
CA GLU A 287 -0.88 -18.91 -3.22
C GLU A 287 -0.12 -18.50 -4.50
N ASN A 288 0.04 -17.19 -4.76
CA ASN A 288 0.71 -16.68 -5.97
C ASN A 288 1.89 -15.74 -5.66
N LEU A 289 2.54 -15.89 -4.50
CA LEU A 289 3.74 -15.11 -4.17
C LEU A 289 4.85 -15.21 -5.22
N PRO A 290 5.13 -16.38 -5.86
CA PRO A 290 6.12 -16.44 -6.93
C PRO A 290 5.83 -15.47 -8.08
N PHE A 291 4.57 -15.29 -8.47
CA PHE A 291 4.19 -14.28 -9.47
C PHE A 291 4.50 -12.86 -8.98
N LEU A 292 4.09 -12.50 -7.76
CA LEU A 292 4.36 -11.17 -7.19
C LEU A 292 5.87 -10.89 -7.08
N ASN A 293 6.68 -11.92 -6.79
CA ASN A 293 8.14 -11.81 -6.73
C ASN A 293 8.77 -11.48 -8.08
N THR A 294 8.10 -11.77 -9.20
CA THR A 294 8.53 -11.32 -10.53
C THR A 294 8.16 -9.86 -10.80
N VAL A 295 7.07 -9.39 -10.19
CA VAL A 295 6.61 -7.99 -10.32
C VAL A 295 7.56 -7.03 -9.61
N HIS A 296 7.93 -7.33 -8.36
CA HIS A 296 8.83 -6.47 -7.57
C HIS A 296 9.61 -7.25 -6.52
N LYS A 297 10.93 -6.98 -6.40
CA LYS A 297 11.81 -7.70 -5.46
C LYS A 297 11.38 -7.56 -3.99
N ALA A 298 10.78 -6.45 -3.58
CA ALA A 298 10.33 -6.23 -2.21
C ALA A 298 9.30 -7.27 -1.75
N THR A 299 8.50 -7.84 -2.65
CA THR A 299 7.50 -8.87 -2.31
C THR A 299 8.10 -10.18 -1.84
N LYS A 300 9.41 -10.42 -2.08
CA LYS A 300 10.14 -11.56 -1.51
C LYS A 300 10.14 -11.58 0.02
N ALA A 301 9.86 -10.43 0.66
CA ALA A 301 9.69 -10.34 2.10
C ALA A 301 8.33 -10.88 2.59
N MET A 302 7.36 -11.04 1.68
CA MET A 302 6.02 -11.53 2.01
C MET A 302 6.05 -13.05 2.26
N SER A 303 5.43 -13.46 3.35
CA SER A 303 5.17 -14.87 3.66
C SER A 303 3.97 -14.98 4.59
N LEU A 304 3.33 -16.14 4.62
CA LEU A 304 2.23 -16.40 5.56
C LEU A 304 2.65 -16.18 7.02
N GLN A 305 3.86 -16.56 7.38
CA GLN A 305 4.38 -16.44 8.75
C GLN A 305 4.51 -14.98 9.20
N LYS A 306 4.68 -14.05 8.24
CA LYS A 306 4.82 -12.61 8.49
C LYS A 306 3.55 -11.81 8.17
N ALA A 307 2.52 -12.48 7.68
CA ALA A 307 1.32 -11.82 7.16
C ALA A 307 0.61 -10.90 8.16
N ILE A 308 0.75 -11.19 9.44
CA ILE A 308 0.08 -10.46 10.51
C ILE A 308 1.03 -9.67 11.41
N ASP A 309 2.32 -9.62 11.08
CA ASP A 309 3.32 -8.91 11.88
C ASP A 309 3.12 -7.39 11.81
N GLY A 310 3.08 -6.75 12.99
CA GLY A 310 3.01 -5.28 13.11
C GLY A 310 1.71 -4.66 12.60
N LEU A 311 0.64 -5.44 12.45
CA LEU A 311 -0.68 -4.91 12.07
C LEU A 311 -1.26 -4.06 13.21
N PRO A 312 -1.64 -2.80 12.96
CA PRO A 312 -2.15 -1.89 14.00
C PRO A 312 -3.66 -1.97 14.21
N MET A 313 -4.37 -2.70 13.37
CA MET A 313 -5.83 -2.81 13.36
C MET A 313 -6.26 -4.27 13.33
N PRO A 314 -7.46 -4.62 13.84
CA PRO A 314 -8.01 -5.96 13.72
C PRO A 314 -8.01 -6.47 12.27
N LEU A 315 -7.87 -7.77 12.11
CA LEU A 315 -8.02 -8.42 10.81
C LEU A 315 -9.48 -8.36 10.33
N HIS A 316 -9.65 -8.27 9.02
CA HIS A 316 -10.94 -8.56 8.42
C HIS A 316 -11.28 -10.05 8.57
N ALA A 317 -12.57 -10.37 8.80
CA ALA A 317 -13.02 -11.74 9.03
C ALA A 317 -12.56 -12.73 7.93
N GLY A 318 -12.63 -12.33 6.66
CA GLY A 318 -12.17 -13.15 5.53
C GLY A 318 -10.66 -13.44 5.55
N ALA A 319 -9.83 -12.45 5.92
CA ALA A 319 -8.39 -12.67 6.07
C ALA A 319 -8.10 -13.58 7.26
N ALA A 320 -8.75 -13.32 8.41
CA ALA A 320 -8.61 -14.14 9.60
C ALA A 320 -9.00 -15.60 9.36
N LYS A 321 -10.06 -15.85 8.58
CA LYS A 321 -10.49 -17.20 8.17
C LYS A 321 -9.38 -17.91 7.42
N TYR A 322 -8.84 -17.30 6.37
CA TYR A 322 -7.76 -17.89 5.59
C TYR A 322 -6.54 -18.19 6.44
N TYR A 323 -6.11 -17.25 7.28
CA TYR A 323 -4.93 -17.46 8.14
C TYR A 323 -5.13 -18.61 9.15
N LYS A 324 -6.32 -18.75 9.74
CA LYS A 324 -6.66 -19.87 10.63
C LYS A 324 -6.58 -21.21 9.88
N GLU A 325 -7.10 -21.29 8.65
CA GLU A 325 -7.01 -22.48 7.80
C GLU A 325 -5.56 -22.84 7.47
N GLN A 326 -4.66 -21.87 7.37
CA GLN A 326 -3.23 -22.06 7.16
C GLN A 326 -2.44 -22.31 8.47
N GLY A 327 -3.12 -22.45 9.60
CA GLY A 327 -2.48 -22.71 10.89
C GLY A 327 -1.79 -21.51 11.53
N ILE A 328 -2.04 -20.29 11.05
CA ILE A 328 -1.48 -19.06 11.64
C ILE A 328 -2.24 -18.74 12.93
N LYS A 329 -1.50 -18.62 14.03
CA LYS A 329 -2.05 -18.24 15.33
C LYS A 329 -2.28 -16.71 15.35
N ILE A 330 -3.54 -16.29 15.36
CA ILE A 330 -3.90 -14.88 15.37
C ILE A 330 -3.93 -14.37 16.82
N PRO A 331 -3.15 -13.32 17.16
CA PRO A 331 -3.20 -12.69 18.48
C PRO A 331 -4.58 -12.09 18.78
N ALA A 332 -4.98 -12.09 20.07
CA ALA A 332 -6.27 -11.49 20.48
C ALA A 332 -6.43 -10.02 20.08
N SER A 333 -5.34 -9.25 20.03
CA SER A 333 -5.35 -7.85 19.60
C SER A 333 -5.76 -7.65 18.14
N LEU A 334 -5.70 -8.70 17.31
CA LEU A 334 -6.11 -8.68 15.89
C LEU A 334 -7.48 -9.34 15.66
N ILE A 335 -8.17 -9.74 16.71
CA ILE A 335 -9.55 -10.27 16.66
C ILE A 335 -10.48 -9.19 17.19
N GLU A 336 -11.60 -8.97 16.51
CA GLU A 336 -12.68 -8.08 16.98
C GLU A 336 -13.62 -8.83 17.93
#